data_5a43fe0831cd7b46560189ee6ec7fd94
#
_entry.id   5a43fe0831cd7b46560189ee6ec7fd94
#
_cell.length_a   1.000
_cell.length_b   1.000
_cell.length_c   1.000
_cell.angle_alpha   90.00
_cell.angle_beta   90.00
_cell.angle_gamma   90.00
#
_symmetry.space_group_name_H-M   'P 1'
#
loop_
_entity.id
_entity.type
_entity.pdbx_description
1 polymer ?
#
loop_
_entity_poly.entity_id
_entity_poly.type
_entity_poly.pdbx_seq_one_letter_code
_entity_poly.pdbx_strand_id
1 'polypeptide(L)'
;MYLATNYPSIYWNCACLIVNAGGADLLDADDINTDVEEDEVKKVKNKSVNYGKISAAIGESKRAGIVVLPPDINKSDLIFKPDFDRNAIIYGMKGINRIGTQLVYDIFKNRPYTSIEDFLEKIKVNKLQMIALIKAGAFDQLYNDDRVKVMQDYLGSVADQKKRITLQNMQMLINKDMIPAELEFEKKLFNFNKYLKQFKDGTYYALDTIAMRFYCEHYDESKLEEIVIRDMEQRGLISQTTWDNIYKKGMDPVRAWMKKNQEEILTTLNKSLVDEIWNKYAKGSLSTWEMDSLGFYYHDHELQSLKNDVYGITDIDKIPAEPEVERSFTTKDGSEIKMFKIFRIAGTVIDKDKNRSTVTLLTPSGVIAVKVWKNQFAAWDKQISERGADGVKHVVEKSWYMRGTKLIITGIRREDNFIPKKYKNTEYPLFEKIEEMDERGFIIKSAIERVQVND
;
A
#
# COMPACT_ATOMS: atom_id res chain seq x y z
N MET A 1 -12.87 -33.74 16.40
CA MET A 1 -13.52 -34.90 15.77
C MET A 1 -15.04 -34.88 15.98
N TYR A 2 -15.57 -34.79 17.21
CA TYR A 2 -17.03 -34.77 17.48
C TYR A 2 -17.82 -33.70 16.70
N LEU A 3 -17.32 -32.48 16.63
CA LEU A 3 -17.94 -31.37 15.86
C LEU A 3 -17.97 -31.66 14.35
N ALA A 4 -16.89 -32.24 13.80
CA ALA A 4 -16.80 -32.52 12.37
C ALA A 4 -17.74 -33.65 11.90
N THR A 5 -18.17 -34.52 12.82
CA THR A 5 -19.08 -35.65 12.52
C THR A 5 -20.52 -35.35 12.79
N ASN A 6 -20.84 -34.44 13.71
CA ASN A 6 -22.22 -34.19 14.19
C ASN A 6 -22.84 -32.87 13.73
N TYR A 7 -22.01 -31.96 13.18
CA TYR A 7 -22.47 -30.67 12.68
C TYR A 7 -22.14 -30.50 11.20
N PRO A 8 -22.92 -29.72 10.45
CA PRO A 8 -22.61 -29.38 9.08
C PRO A 8 -21.20 -28.82 8.93
N SER A 9 -20.50 -29.16 7.84
CA SER A 9 -19.12 -28.74 7.58
C SER A 9 -18.94 -27.22 7.61
N ILE A 10 -20.01 -26.46 7.33
CA ILE A 10 -20.01 -25.00 7.40
C ILE A 10 -19.69 -24.47 8.80
N TYR A 11 -20.16 -25.12 9.88
CA TYR A 11 -19.82 -24.71 11.25
C TYR A 11 -18.33 -24.84 11.54
N TRP A 12 -17.74 -25.98 11.13
CA TRP A 12 -16.33 -26.23 11.34
C TRP A 12 -15.45 -25.21 10.60
N ASN A 13 -15.75 -24.99 9.33
CA ASN A 13 -15.02 -24.03 8.50
C ASN A 13 -15.18 -22.59 9.04
N CYS A 14 -16.38 -22.21 9.47
CA CYS A 14 -16.64 -20.91 10.08
C CYS A 14 -15.87 -20.75 11.40
N ALA A 15 -15.85 -21.74 12.27
CA ALA A 15 -15.09 -21.72 13.52
C ALA A 15 -13.58 -21.57 13.27
N CYS A 16 -13.03 -22.27 12.28
CA CYS A 16 -11.63 -22.11 11.87
C CYS A 16 -11.32 -20.68 11.41
N LEU A 17 -12.22 -20.06 10.65
CA LEU A 17 -12.06 -18.67 10.21
C LEU A 17 -12.12 -17.69 11.39
N ILE A 18 -13.05 -17.87 12.32
CA ILE A 18 -13.19 -17.04 13.53
C ILE A 18 -11.91 -17.07 14.36
N VAL A 19 -11.39 -18.25 14.67
CA VAL A 19 -10.16 -18.42 15.46
C VAL A 19 -8.95 -17.73 14.78
N ASN A 20 -8.82 -17.89 13.47
CA ASN A 20 -7.72 -17.32 12.72
C ASN A 20 -7.85 -15.81 12.50
N ALA A 21 -9.04 -15.25 12.55
CA ALA A 21 -9.28 -13.81 12.56
C ALA A 21 -9.09 -13.15 13.93
N GLY A 22 -8.63 -13.91 14.94
CA GLY A 22 -8.47 -13.40 16.31
C GLY A 22 -9.79 -13.19 17.03
N GLY A 23 -10.86 -13.91 16.62
CA GLY A 23 -12.19 -13.83 17.21
C GLY A 23 -12.44 -14.78 18.37
N ALA A 24 -11.52 -15.70 18.69
CA ALA A 24 -11.72 -16.66 19.77
C ALA A 24 -11.94 -15.98 21.13
N ASP A 25 -11.18 -14.94 21.43
CA ASP A 25 -11.27 -14.20 22.69
C ASP A 25 -12.54 -13.31 22.78
N LEU A 26 -13.29 -13.18 21.70
CA LEU A 26 -14.53 -12.42 21.62
C LEU A 26 -15.77 -13.31 21.85
N LEU A 27 -15.64 -14.61 21.61
CA LEU A 27 -16.71 -15.57 21.89
C LEU A 27 -16.92 -15.78 23.41
N ASP A 28 -15.84 -15.60 24.18
CA ASP A 28 -15.90 -15.67 25.65
C ASP A 28 -16.48 -14.39 26.29
N ALA A 29 -16.55 -13.29 25.54
CA ALA A 29 -17.07 -12.01 26.05
C ALA A 29 -18.60 -11.85 25.89
N ASP A 30 -19.22 -12.58 24.98
CA ASP A 30 -20.69 -12.53 24.76
C ASP A 30 -21.50 -13.29 25.83
N ASP A 31 -20.84 -14.15 26.65
CA ASP A 31 -21.44 -14.83 27.83
C ASP A 31 -21.37 -13.99 29.12
N ILE A 32 -20.70 -12.84 29.08
CA ILE A 32 -20.62 -11.92 30.23
C ILE A 32 -21.70 -10.86 30.11
N ASN A 33 -22.69 -10.98 30.97
CA ASN A 33 -23.81 -10.03 31.18
C ASN A 33 -23.39 -8.56 31.05
N THR A 34 -24.28 -7.79 30.55
CA THR A 34 -24.35 -6.38 30.16
C THR A 34 -23.80 -5.31 31.12
N ASP A 35 -22.95 -5.64 32.10
CA ASP A 35 -22.41 -4.71 33.10
C ASP A 35 -20.86 -4.68 33.16
N VAL A 36 -20.18 -4.95 32.07
CA VAL A 36 -18.69 -4.85 32.02
C VAL A 36 -18.28 -3.42 31.76
N GLU A 37 -17.62 -2.82 32.76
CA GLU A 37 -17.05 -1.47 32.68
C GLU A 37 -16.11 -1.32 31.46
N GLU A 38 -16.16 -0.16 30.77
CA GLU A 38 -15.36 0.18 29.56
C GLU A 38 -13.86 -0.11 29.65
N ASP A 39 -13.33 -0.28 30.87
CA ASP A 39 -11.89 -0.54 31.12
C ASP A 39 -11.48 -2.01 30.97
N GLU A 40 -12.39 -2.97 31.02
CA GLU A 40 -12.09 -4.39 30.77
C GLU A 40 -12.02 -4.75 29.30
N VAL A 41 -12.79 -4.06 28.44
CA VAL A 41 -12.73 -4.20 26.98
C VAL A 41 -11.32 -3.82 26.43
N LYS A 42 -10.59 -2.96 27.13
CA LYS A 42 -9.21 -2.57 26.78
C LYS A 42 -8.16 -3.64 27.09
N LYS A 43 -8.47 -4.65 27.88
CA LYS A 43 -7.52 -5.71 28.28
C LYS A 43 -7.53 -6.93 27.36
N VAL A 44 -8.49 -7.08 26.46
CA VAL A 44 -8.44 -8.12 25.42
C VAL A 44 -7.25 -7.80 24.49
N LYS A 45 -6.14 -8.48 24.72
CA LYS A 45 -4.94 -8.35 23.88
C LYS A 45 -5.37 -8.57 22.44
N ASN A 46 -5.26 -7.54 21.60
CA ASN A 46 -5.51 -7.61 20.16
C ASN A 46 -4.62 -8.69 19.54
N LYS A 47 -5.08 -9.93 19.49
CA LYS A 47 -4.41 -10.95 18.69
C LYS A 47 -4.43 -10.49 17.24
N SER A 48 -3.27 -10.43 16.63
CA SER A 48 -3.13 -10.07 15.22
C SER A 48 -3.85 -11.09 14.34
N VAL A 49 -4.62 -10.60 13.39
CA VAL A 49 -5.28 -11.40 12.36
C VAL A 49 -4.23 -12.21 11.58
N ASN A 50 -4.39 -13.53 11.52
CA ASN A 50 -3.52 -14.41 10.75
C ASN A 50 -4.08 -14.65 9.36
N TYR A 51 -3.74 -13.77 8.44
CA TYR A 51 -4.25 -13.80 7.06
C TYR A 51 -3.84 -15.06 6.28
N GLY A 52 -2.66 -15.62 6.55
CA GLY A 52 -2.23 -16.87 5.93
C GLY A 52 -3.15 -18.03 6.27
N LYS A 53 -3.53 -18.18 7.54
CA LYS A 53 -4.47 -19.20 7.97
C LYS A 53 -5.90 -18.94 7.52
N ILE A 54 -6.32 -17.66 7.45
CA ILE A 54 -7.64 -17.31 6.88
C ILE A 54 -7.70 -17.72 5.42
N SER A 55 -6.70 -17.38 4.62
CA SER A 55 -6.64 -17.75 3.19
C SER A 55 -6.64 -19.26 2.98
N ALA A 56 -5.90 -20.01 3.81
CA ALA A 56 -5.89 -21.48 3.77
C ALA A 56 -7.28 -22.04 4.10
N ALA A 57 -7.92 -21.55 5.18
CA ALA A 57 -9.25 -21.99 5.60
C ALA A 57 -10.34 -21.64 4.56
N ILE A 58 -10.22 -20.51 3.87
CA ILE A 58 -11.12 -20.15 2.76
C ILE A 58 -10.92 -21.11 1.57
N GLY A 59 -9.66 -21.44 1.26
CA GLY A 59 -9.36 -22.43 0.22
C GLY A 59 -9.96 -23.82 0.53
N GLU A 60 -9.91 -24.26 1.78
CA GLU A 60 -10.55 -25.51 2.24
C GLU A 60 -12.08 -25.42 2.19
N SER A 61 -12.66 -24.29 2.60
CA SER A 61 -14.11 -24.05 2.49
C SER A 61 -14.59 -24.16 1.04
N LYS A 62 -13.87 -23.53 0.10
CA LYS A 62 -14.18 -23.61 -1.34
C LYS A 62 -14.12 -25.07 -1.85
N ARG A 63 -13.12 -25.85 -1.44
CA ARG A 63 -13.02 -27.29 -1.79
C ARG A 63 -14.16 -28.13 -1.20
N ALA A 64 -14.68 -27.73 -0.05
CA ALA A 64 -15.85 -28.34 0.57
C ALA A 64 -17.19 -27.86 -0.02
N GLY A 65 -17.18 -27.05 -1.07
CA GLY A 65 -18.39 -26.48 -1.69
C GLY A 65 -19.06 -25.38 -0.88
N ILE A 66 -18.35 -24.78 0.09
CA ILE A 66 -18.83 -23.69 0.93
C ILE A 66 -18.30 -22.37 0.36
N VAL A 67 -19.20 -21.46 0.03
CA VAL A 67 -18.85 -20.13 -0.48
C VAL A 67 -18.56 -19.18 0.67
N VAL A 68 -17.47 -18.44 0.61
CA VAL A 68 -17.22 -17.33 1.54
C VAL A 68 -17.63 -16.04 0.83
N LEU A 69 -18.65 -15.37 1.36
CA LEU A 69 -19.20 -14.12 0.82
C LEU A 69 -18.35 -12.93 1.27
N PRO A 70 -18.20 -11.87 0.43
CA PRO A 70 -17.51 -10.64 0.81
C PRO A 70 -18.18 -9.97 2.03
N PRO A 71 -17.46 -9.10 2.75
CA PRO A 71 -18.06 -8.32 3.81
C PRO A 71 -19.15 -7.40 3.26
N ASP A 72 -20.22 -7.22 4.04
CA ASP A 72 -21.34 -6.34 3.75
C ASP A 72 -21.56 -5.41 4.93
N ILE A 73 -21.58 -4.11 4.71
CA ILE A 73 -21.69 -3.10 5.76
C ILE A 73 -22.98 -3.25 6.58
N ASN A 74 -24.03 -3.77 5.97
CA ASN A 74 -25.34 -3.96 6.61
C ASN A 74 -25.58 -5.36 7.20
N LYS A 75 -24.82 -6.39 6.75
CA LYS A 75 -25.09 -7.78 7.10
C LYS A 75 -23.98 -8.47 7.88
N SER A 76 -22.71 -8.10 7.62
CA SER A 76 -21.56 -8.75 8.27
C SER A 76 -21.54 -8.46 9.76
N ASP A 77 -21.27 -9.51 10.56
CA ASP A 77 -21.03 -9.38 12.00
C ASP A 77 -19.55 -9.08 12.30
N LEU A 78 -19.22 -8.96 13.59
CA LEU A 78 -17.84 -8.75 14.04
C LEU A 78 -16.93 -9.88 13.56
N ILE A 79 -17.42 -11.12 13.71
CA ILE A 79 -16.74 -12.36 13.33
C ILE A 79 -17.40 -12.99 12.11
N PHE A 80 -16.80 -14.02 11.56
CA PHE A 80 -17.39 -14.82 10.49
C PHE A 80 -18.69 -15.48 10.96
N LYS A 81 -19.70 -15.53 10.08
CA LYS A 81 -21.01 -16.06 10.39
C LYS A 81 -21.47 -17.03 9.32
N PRO A 82 -22.00 -18.22 9.68
CA PRO A 82 -22.56 -19.15 8.70
C PRO A 82 -23.90 -18.64 8.18
N ASP A 83 -24.10 -18.78 6.89
CA ASP A 83 -25.37 -18.58 6.17
C ASP A 83 -25.82 -19.96 5.64
N PHE A 84 -26.74 -20.60 6.35
CA PHE A 84 -27.19 -21.96 6.03
C PHE A 84 -28.01 -22.02 4.77
N ASP A 85 -28.78 -20.98 4.48
CA ASP A 85 -29.69 -20.95 3.34
C ASP A 85 -28.92 -20.96 2.03
N ARG A 86 -27.72 -20.33 2.03
CA ARG A 86 -26.85 -20.23 0.86
C ARG A 86 -25.68 -21.21 0.88
N ASN A 87 -25.54 -22.02 1.92
CA ASN A 87 -24.33 -22.82 2.18
C ASN A 87 -23.06 -21.96 2.09
N ALA A 88 -23.09 -20.80 2.73
CA ALA A 88 -22.06 -19.78 2.65
C ALA A 88 -21.61 -19.29 4.02
N ILE A 89 -20.43 -18.71 4.09
CA ILE A 89 -19.91 -18.01 5.28
C ILE A 89 -19.80 -16.54 4.94
N ILE A 90 -20.43 -15.68 5.73
CA ILE A 90 -20.31 -14.22 5.59
C ILE A 90 -19.01 -13.77 6.26
N TYR A 91 -18.21 -12.97 5.56
CA TYR A 91 -16.94 -12.46 6.07
C TYR A 91 -17.13 -11.50 7.24
N GLY A 92 -16.40 -11.73 8.34
CA GLY A 92 -16.46 -10.91 9.55
C GLY A 92 -15.72 -9.58 9.38
N MET A 93 -16.33 -8.48 9.84
CA MET A 93 -15.76 -7.13 9.70
C MET A 93 -14.38 -6.98 10.37
N LYS A 94 -14.11 -7.68 11.48
CA LYS A 94 -12.80 -7.67 12.15
C LYS A 94 -11.67 -8.27 11.31
N GLY A 95 -12.00 -9.13 10.36
CA GLY A 95 -11.04 -9.69 9.41
C GLY A 95 -10.51 -8.67 8.39
N ILE A 96 -11.16 -7.51 8.25
CA ILE A 96 -10.73 -6.45 7.36
C ILE A 96 -9.54 -5.71 7.97
N ASN A 97 -8.48 -5.54 7.20
CA ASN A 97 -7.29 -4.82 7.65
C ASN A 97 -7.64 -3.40 8.13
N ARG A 98 -7.06 -2.94 9.24
CA ARG A 98 -7.29 -1.62 9.87
C ARG A 98 -8.65 -1.40 10.51
N ILE A 99 -9.55 -2.37 10.50
CA ILE A 99 -10.86 -2.28 11.13
C ILE A 99 -10.78 -2.87 12.54
N GLY A 100 -10.91 -2.01 13.53
CA GLY A 100 -10.86 -2.38 14.94
C GLY A 100 -12.25 -2.73 15.49
N THR A 101 -12.28 -3.47 16.60
CA THR A 101 -13.51 -3.94 17.24
C THR A 101 -14.48 -2.80 17.56
N GLN A 102 -13.99 -1.68 18.12
CA GLN A 102 -14.84 -0.53 18.45
C GLN A 102 -15.57 0.05 17.22
N LEU A 103 -14.86 0.20 16.11
CA LEU A 103 -15.47 0.69 14.86
C LEU A 103 -16.58 -0.25 14.38
N VAL A 104 -16.39 -1.57 14.53
CA VAL A 104 -17.41 -2.55 14.11
C VAL A 104 -18.66 -2.43 14.99
N TYR A 105 -18.53 -2.25 16.30
CA TYR A 105 -19.66 -2.01 17.17
C TYR A 105 -20.41 -0.71 16.82
N ASP A 106 -19.70 0.36 16.53
CA ASP A 106 -20.29 1.62 16.09
C ASP A 106 -21.07 1.43 14.77
N ILE A 107 -20.52 0.64 13.84
CA ILE A 107 -21.20 0.28 12.59
C ILE A 107 -22.50 -0.48 12.88
N PHE A 108 -22.49 -1.49 13.75
CA PHE A 108 -23.69 -2.27 14.06
C PHE A 108 -24.80 -1.44 14.65
N LYS A 109 -24.45 -0.58 15.60
CA LYS A 109 -25.41 0.24 16.34
C LYS A 109 -26.18 1.21 15.45
N ASN A 110 -25.56 1.63 14.33
CA ASN A 110 -26.11 2.69 13.46
C ASN A 110 -26.65 2.16 12.12
N ARG A 111 -26.78 0.85 11.94
CA ARG A 111 -27.43 0.24 10.76
C ARG A 111 -28.91 0.58 10.69
N PRO A 112 -29.55 0.57 9.50
CA PRO A 112 -28.96 0.30 8.19
C PRO A 112 -28.34 1.54 7.56
N TYR A 113 -27.46 1.30 6.55
CA TYR A 113 -26.86 2.33 5.70
C TYR A 113 -27.41 2.22 4.29
N THR A 114 -27.70 3.37 3.67
CA THR A 114 -28.27 3.48 2.33
C THR A 114 -27.26 3.96 1.30
N SER A 115 -26.22 4.68 1.75
CA SER A 115 -25.13 5.19 0.92
C SER A 115 -23.85 5.42 1.74
N ILE A 116 -22.75 5.77 1.08
CA ILE A 116 -21.51 6.17 1.74
C ILE A 116 -21.69 7.47 2.54
N GLU A 117 -22.45 8.41 2.02
CA GLU A 117 -22.73 9.67 2.69
C GLU A 117 -23.48 9.43 4.00
N ASP A 118 -24.54 8.62 3.95
CA ASP A 118 -25.29 8.19 5.14
C ASP A 118 -24.39 7.48 6.16
N PHE A 119 -23.47 6.64 5.68
CA PHE A 119 -22.47 6.00 6.54
C PHE A 119 -21.53 7.01 7.20
N LEU A 120 -20.98 7.96 6.44
CA LEU A 120 -20.03 8.97 6.95
C LEU A 120 -20.69 9.99 7.90
N GLU A 121 -21.99 10.23 7.76
CA GLU A 121 -22.76 11.07 8.69
C GLU A 121 -22.94 10.36 10.04
N LYS A 122 -23.17 9.05 10.03
CA LYS A 122 -23.44 8.24 11.24
C LYS A 122 -22.17 7.76 11.93
N ILE A 123 -21.10 7.49 11.19
CA ILE A 123 -19.91 6.81 11.69
C ILE A 123 -18.65 7.64 11.48
N LYS A 124 -17.93 7.88 12.58
CA LYS A 124 -16.63 8.53 12.53
C LYS A 124 -15.54 7.55 12.12
N VAL A 125 -15.11 7.61 10.87
CA VAL A 125 -14.01 6.80 10.33
C VAL A 125 -12.88 7.69 9.83
N ASN A 126 -11.64 7.21 9.91
CA ASN A 126 -10.54 7.88 9.25
C ASN A 126 -10.41 7.44 7.78
N LYS A 127 -9.67 8.23 6.98
CA LYS A 127 -9.47 7.97 5.55
C LYS A 127 -9.01 6.53 5.25
N LEU A 128 -8.06 6.00 6.02
CA LEU A 128 -7.49 4.68 5.76
C LEU A 128 -8.46 3.54 6.11
N GLN A 129 -9.29 3.73 7.12
CA GLN A 129 -10.35 2.79 7.48
C GLN A 129 -11.42 2.74 6.39
N MET A 130 -11.86 3.92 5.91
CA MET A 130 -12.83 3.99 4.83
C MET A 130 -12.32 3.34 3.54
N ILE A 131 -11.08 3.63 3.14
CA ILE A 131 -10.43 2.98 2.00
C ILE A 131 -10.37 1.46 2.19
N ALA A 132 -10.07 0.97 3.39
CA ALA A 132 -10.04 -0.46 3.68
C ALA A 132 -11.43 -1.12 3.55
N LEU A 133 -12.49 -0.46 4.01
CA LEU A 133 -13.87 -0.93 3.85
C LEU A 133 -14.27 -0.99 2.37
N ILE A 134 -13.96 0.06 1.59
CA ILE A 134 -14.24 0.08 0.15
C ILE A 134 -13.45 -1.02 -0.56
N LYS A 135 -12.15 -1.13 -0.31
CA LYS A 135 -11.28 -2.17 -0.90
C LYS A 135 -11.77 -3.58 -0.59
N ALA A 136 -12.29 -3.80 0.60
CA ALA A 136 -12.86 -5.08 1.03
C ALA A 136 -14.19 -5.42 0.35
N GLY A 137 -14.85 -4.46 -0.28
CA GLY A 137 -16.17 -4.64 -0.89
C GLY A 137 -17.34 -4.48 0.08
N ALA A 138 -17.13 -3.86 1.24
CA ALA A 138 -18.18 -3.72 2.25
C ALA A 138 -19.41 -2.92 1.78
N PHE A 139 -19.28 -2.14 0.73
CA PHE A 139 -20.35 -1.33 0.13
C PHE A 139 -20.86 -1.85 -1.21
N ASP A 140 -20.35 -2.97 -1.72
CA ASP A 140 -20.67 -3.50 -3.05
C ASP A 140 -22.17 -3.67 -3.26
N GLN A 141 -22.89 -4.20 -2.26
CA GLN A 141 -24.35 -4.39 -2.32
C GLN A 141 -25.14 -3.08 -2.44
N LEU A 142 -24.59 -1.94 -2.00
CA LEU A 142 -25.23 -0.63 -2.13
C LEU A 142 -25.02 0.01 -3.50
N TYR A 143 -23.99 -0.41 -4.23
CA TYR A 143 -23.54 0.22 -5.48
C TYR A 143 -23.44 -0.77 -6.65
N ASN A 144 -24.17 -1.87 -6.60
CA ASN A 144 -24.22 -2.89 -7.66
C ASN A 144 -22.82 -3.39 -8.07
N ASP A 145 -21.97 -3.64 -7.09
CA ASP A 145 -20.59 -4.12 -7.24
C ASP A 145 -19.62 -3.14 -7.98
N ASP A 146 -20.03 -1.88 -8.22
CA ASP A 146 -19.14 -0.87 -8.83
C ASP A 146 -18.20 -0.23 -7.79
N ARG A 147 -17.33 -1.06 -7.22
CA ARG A 147 -16.34 -0.69 -6.20
C ARG A 147 -15.37 0.38 -6.68
N VAL A 148 -15.05 0.38 -7.97
CA VAL A 148 -14.12 1.36 -8.58
C VAL A 148 -14.72 2.76 -8.53
N LYS A 149 -15.98 2.90 -8.93
CA LYS A 149 -16.70 4.17 -8.88
C LYS A 149 -16.84 4.68 -7.43
N VAL A 150 -17.20 3.79 -6.52
CA VAL A 150 -17.27 4.10 -5.08
C VAL A 150 -15.95 4.66 -4.55
N MET A 151 -14.83 4.06 -4.94
CA MET A 151 -13.50 4.56 -4.56
C MET A 151 -13.18 5.91 -5.21
N GLN A 152 -13.53 6.11 -6.48
CA GLN A 152 -13.34 7.38 -7.19
C GLN A 152 -14.11 8.51 -6.53
N ASP A 153 -15.39 8.29 -6.24
CA ASP A 153 -16.27 9.27 -5.61
C ASP A 153 -15.75 9.64 -4.20
N TYR A 154 -15.40 8.64 -3.39
CA TYR A 154 -14.84 8.88 -2.07
C TYR A 154 -13.50 9.62 -2.11
N LEU A 155 -12.54 9.18 -2.92
CA LEU A 155 -11.24 9.84 -3.03
C LEU A 155 -11.37 11.25 -3.61
N GLY A 156 -12.28 11.46 -4.53
CA GLY A 156 -12.64 12.77 -5.05
C GLY A 156 -13.16 13.71 -3.96
N SER A 157 -14.00 13.21 -3.04
CA SER A 157 -14.56 14.00 -1.93
C SER A 157 -13.52 14.39 -0.87
N VAL A 158 -12.53 13.53 -0.63
CA VAL A 158 -11.47 13.77 0.39
C VAL A 158 -10.19 14.37 -0.18
N ALA A 159 -10.11 14.56 -1.49
CA ALA A 159 -9.02 15.27 -2.14
C ALA A 159 -9.07 16.74 -1.76
N ASP A 160 -7.90 17.34 -1.47
CA ASP A 160 -7.80 18.78 -1.16
C ASP A 160 -7.94 19.61 -2.45
N GLN A 161 -9.11 19.48 -3.08
CA GLN A 161 -9.43 20.19 -4.31
C GLN A 161 -9.52 21.70 -4.05
N LYS A 162 -8.95 22.47 -4.95
CA LYS A 162 -8.94 23.93 -4.85
C LYS A 162 -10.18 24.51 -5.51
N LYS A 163 -10.79 25.48 -4.85
CA LYS A 163 -11.95 26.25 -5.39
C LYS A 163 -11.51 27.53 -6.10
N ARG A 164 -10.31 28.00 -5.82
CA ARG A 164 -9.75 29.23 -6.38
C ARG A 164 -8.23 29.12 -6.44
N ILE A 165 -7.62 29.70 -7.48
CA ILE A 165 -6.17 29.82 -7.63
C ILE A 165 -5.72 31.22 -7.20
N THR A 166 -4.71 31.26 -6.36
CA THR A 166 -4.05 32.48 -5.86
C THR A 166 -2.55 32.27 -5.77
N LEU A 167 -1.77 33.31 -5.49
CA LEU A 167 -0.33 33.20 -5.28
C LEU A 167 0.07 32.19 -4.18
N GLN A 168 -0.83 31.91 -3.21
CA GLN A 168 -0.59 30.87 -2.21
C GLN A 168 -0.44 29.46 -2.84
N ASN A 169 -1.03 29.26 -4.01
CA ASN A 169 -0.92 28.00 -4.76
C ASN A 169 0.30 27.94 -5.66
N MET A 170 1.09 29.02 -5.77
CA MET A 170 2.23 29.13 -6.71
C MET A 170 3.22 27.97 -6.56
N GLN A 171 3.59 27.60 -5.32
CA GLN A 171 4.49 26.48 -5.09
C GLN A 171 3.92 25.15 -5.62
N MET A 172 2.64 24.94 -5.46
CA MET A 172 1.97 23.73 -5.96
C MET A 172 1.99 23.69 -7.48
N LEU A 173 1.73 24.81 -8.14
CA LEU A 173 1.80 24.92 -9.62
C LEU A 173 3.22 24.71 -10.13
N ILE A 174 4.24 25.24 -9.43
CA ILE A 174 5.66 25.01 -9.76
C ILE A 174 5.99 23.52 -9.64
N ASN A 175 5.62 22.87 -8.55
CA ASN A 175 5.91 21.44 -8.32
C ASN A 175 5.25 20.50 -9.34
N LYS A 176 4.19 20.98 -9.99
CA LYS A 176 3.46 20.23 -11.04
C LYS A 176 3.80 20.70 -12.46
N ASP A 177 4.81 21.53 -12.58
CA ASP A 177 5.28 22.09 -13.87
C ASP A 177 4.15 22.74 -14.69
N MET A 178 3.23 23.42 -14.00
CA MET A 178 2.09 24.09 -14.61
C MET A 178 2.33 25.57 -14.94
N ILE A 179 3.47 26.11 -14.56
CA ILE A 179 3.84 27.51 -14.85
C ILE A 179 4.36 27.59 -16.28
N PRO A 180 3.78 28.43 -17.16
CA PRO A 180 4.25 28.55 -18.54
C PRO A 180 5.66 29.19 -18.61
N ALA A 181 6.40 28.86 -19.67
CA ALA A 181 7.79 29.30 -19.86
C ALA A 181 7.94 30.84 -19.89
N GLU A 182 6.91 31.55 -20.32
CA GLU A 182 6.89 33.02 -20.36
C GLU A 182 6.93 33.66 -18.96
N LEU A 183 6.62 32.88 -17.91
CA LEU A 183 6.65 33.30 -16.50
C LEU A 183 7.82 32.70 -15.72
N GLU A 184 8.89 32.27 -16.42
CA GLU A 184 10.06 31.66 -15.78
C GLU A 184 10.80 32.65 -14.87
N PHE A 185 10.80 33.95 -15.21
CA PHE A 185 11.37 34.97 -14.34
C PHE A 185 10.59 35.09 -13.04
N GLU A 186 9.27 35.15 -13.09
CA GLU A 186 8.39 35.26 -11.94
C GLU A 186 8.45 34.01 -11.05
N LYS A 187 8.64 32.83 -11.66
CA LYS A 187 8.90 31.57 -10.97
C LYS A 187 10.21 31.65 -10.16
N LYS A 188 11.27 32.16 -10.77
CA LYS A 188 12.56 32.40 -10.09
C LYS A 188 12.40 33.42 -8.96
N LEU A 189 11.71 34.52 -9.21
CA LEU A 189 11.44 35.58 -8.22
C LEU A 189 10.66 35.04 -7.03
N PHE A 190 9.63 34.19 -7.27
CA PHE A 190 8.87 33.54 -6.22
C PHE A 190 9.73 32.62 -5.36
N ASN A 191 10.59 31.80 -5.97
CA ASN A 191 11.49 30.92 -5.24
C ASN A 191 12.51 31.72 -4.46
N PHE A 192 13.08 32.75 -5.07
CA PHE A 192 14.04 33.65 -4.44
C PHE A 192 13.49 34.31 -3.18
N ASN A 193 12.25 34.81 -3.22
CA ASN A 193 11.61 35.43 -2.06
C ASN A 193 11.60 34.52 -0.81
N LYS A 194 11.65 33.22 -0.94
CA LYS A 194 11.69 32.26 0.18
C LYS A 194 13.07 32.16 0.85
N TYR A 195 14.13 32.52 0.17
CA TYR A 195 15.50 32.48 0.70
C TYR A 195 15.86 33.78 1.43
N LEU A 196 15.04 34.81 1.34
CA LEU A 196 15.29 36.06 2.05
C LEU A 196 15.10 35.87 3.56
N LYS A 197 16.11 36.27 4.32
CA LYS A 197 16.11 36.20 5.78
C LYS A 197 15.90 37.61 6.36
N GLN A 198 14.99 37.72 7.31
CA GLN A 198 14.79 38.95 8.06
C GLN A 198 16.06 39.30 8.87
N PHE A 199 16.37 40.57 8.92
CA PHE A 199 17.54 41.15 9.60
C PHE A 199 17.15 42.41 10.36
N LYS A 200 17.78 42.69 11.50
CA LYS A 200 17.54 43.87 12.33
C LYS A 200 16.03 44.09 12.65
N ASP A 201 15.47 43.24 13.47
CA ASP A 201 14.07 43.28 13.93
C ASP A 201 13.02 43.31 12.82
N GLY A 202 13.36 42.75 11.66
CA GLY A 202 12.47 42.67 10.52
C GLY A 202 12.41 43.91 9.64
N THR A 203 13.26 44.90 9.88
CA THR A 203 13.28 46.15 9.08
C THR A 203 13.92 45.92 7.71
N TYR A 204 14.83 44.95 7.62
CA TYR A 204 15.58 44.62 6.41
C TYR A 204 15.51 43.14 6.09
N TYR A 205 15.70 42.82 4.82
CA TYR A 205 16.09 41.46 4.38
C TYR A 205 17.60 41.43 4.10
N ALA A 206 18.28 40.38 4.54
CA ALA A 206 19.66 40.13 4.22
C ALA A 206 19.75 39.39 2.89
N LEU A 207 20.56 39.92 1.98
CA LEU A 207 20.88 39.34 0.68
C LEU A 207 22.20 38.55 0.80
N ASP A 208 22.11 37.23 0.85
CA ASP A 208 23.27 36.37 0.80
C ASP A 208 23.88 36.33 -0.64
N THR A 209 24.96 35.57 -0.82
CA THR A 209 25.66 35.47 -2.10
C THR A 209 24.76 34.99 -3.24
N ILE A 210 23.82 34.08 -2.96
CA ILE A 210 22.88 33.54 -3.95
C ILE A 210 21.88 34.62 -4.34
N ALA A 211 21.38 35.33 -3.36
CA ALA A 211 20.46 36.43 -3.50
C ALA A 211 21.05 37.58 -4.30
N MET A 212 22.30 37.97 -3.99
CA MET A 212 23.01 39.00 -4.73
C MET A 212 23.25 38.59 -6.18
N ARG A 213 23.63 37.34 -6.45
CA ARG A 213 23.80 36.84 -7.82
C ARG A 213 22.51 36.94 -8.63
N PHE A 214 21.39 36.47 -8.07
CA PHE A 214 20.09 36.57 -8.73
C PHE A 214 19.73 38.01 -9.05
N TYR A 215 19.99 38.92 -8.10
CA TYR A 215 19.75 40.35 -8.28
C TYR A 215 20.59 40.94 -9.42
N CYS A 216 21.90 40.66 -9.46
CA CYS A 216 22.81 41.13 -10.49
C CYS A 216 22.48 40.56 -11.89
N GLU A 217 21.92 39.38 -11.95
CA GLU A 217 21.52 38.74 -13.22
C GLU A 217 20.22 39.30 -13.80
N HIS A 218 19.32 39.83 -12.96
CA HIS A 218 17.95 40.16 -13.38
C HIS A 218 17.55 41.62 -13.21
N TYR A 219 18.38 42.41 -12.53
CA TYR A 219 18.15 43.83 -12.31
C TYR A 219 19.39 44.65 -12.72
N ASP A 220 19.13 45.86 -13.18
CA ASP A 220 20.21 46.80 -13.56
C ASP A 220 21.05 47.15 -12.33
N GLU A 221 22.37 46.97 -12.42
CA GLU A 221 23.31 47.24 -11.32
C GLU A 221 23.17 48.67 -10.77
N SER A 222 22.90 49.66 -11.64
CA SER A 222 22.70 51.06 -11.21
C SER A 222 21.51 51.23 -10.28
N LYS A 223 20.44 50.44 -10.41
CA LYS A 223 19.29 50.43 -9.55
C LYS A 223 19.51 49.66 -8.26
N LEU A 224 20.43 48.70 -8.26
CA LEU A 224 20.80 47.94 -7.08
C LEU A 224 21.54 48.82 -6.05
N GLU A 225 22.49 49.65 -6.51
CA GLU A 225 23.22 50.56 -5.62
C GLU A 225 22.35 51.58 -4.91
N GLU A 226 21.18 51.95 -5.48
CA GLU A 226 20.22 52.84 -4.87
C GLU A 226 19.37 52.18 -3.75
N ILE A 227 19.17 50.88 -3.81
CA ILE A 227 18.21 50.18 -2.90
C ILE A 227 18.87 49.21 -1.94
N VAL A 228 20.13 48.78 -2.23
CA VAL A 228 20.88 47.85 -1.38
C VAL A 228 21.88 48.59 -0.53
N ILE A 229 21.70 48.51 0.78
CA ILE A 229 22.66 49.08 1.75
C ILE A 229 23.66 47.98 2.14
N ARG A 230 24.93 48.31 2.26
CA ARG A 230 25.95 47.40 2.79
C ARG A 230 26.13 47.64 4.29
N ASP A 231 26.14 46.55 5.08
CA ASP A 231 26.46 46.63 6.51
C ASP A 231 27.98 46.59 6.75
N MET A 232 28.39 46.60 8.04
CA MET A 232 29.82 46.56 8.43
C MET A 232 30.53 45.26 7.95
N GLU A 233 29.81 44.18 7.69
CA GLU A 233 30.31 42.89 7.19
C GLU A 233 30.16 42.78 5.67
N GLN A 234 29.91 43.89 4.97
CA GLN A 234 29.70 43.95 3.51
C GLN A 234 28.55 43.11 3.00
N ARG A 235 27.58 42.76 3.87
CA ARG A 235 26.35 42.06 3.46
C ARG A 235 25.42 43.06 2.80
N GLY A 236 24.79 42.63 1.70
CA GLY A 236 23.72 43.41 1.08
C GLY A 236 22.44 43.37 1.95
N LEU A 237 21.88 44.53 2.24
CA LEU A 237 20.64 44.69 2.95
C LEU A 237 19.63 45.48 2.11
N ILE A 238 18.40 44.98 2.04
CA ILE A 238 17.31 45.71 1.38
C ILE A 238 16.18 45.98 2.40
N SER A 239 15.63 47.17 2.37
CA SER A 239 14.46 47.49 3.20
C SER A 239 13.30 46.53 2.86
N GLN A 240 12.63 46.00 3.89
CA GLN A 240 11.48 45.12 3.72
C GLN A 240 10.40 45.78 2.87
N THR A 241 10.08 47.05 3.14
CA THR A 241 9.05 47.80 2.38
C THR A 241 9.42 47.91 0.89
N THR A 242 10.69 48.17 0.61
CA THR A 242 11.18 48.28 -0.77
C THR A 242 11.06 46.94 -1.48
N TRP A 243 11.53 45.87 -0.82
CA TRP A 243 11.44 44.51 -1.38
C TRP A 243 9.98 44.08 -1.62
N ASP A 244 9.10 44.24 -0.63
CA ASP A 244 7.69 43.87 -0.73
C ASP A 244 7.00 44.56 -1.91
N ASN A 245 7.35 45.83 -2.18
CA ASN A 245 6.84 46.54 -3.34
C ASN A 245 7.38 45.99 -4.66
N ILE A 246 8.67 45.66 -4.73
CA ILE A 246 9.29 45.04 -5.90
C ILE A 246 8.66 43.68 -6.16
N TYR A 247 8.58 42.82 -5.14
CA TYR A 247 7.98 41.50 -5.23
C TYR A 247 6.50 41.54 -5.66
N LYS A 248 5.74 42.46 -5.04
CA LYS A 248 4.33 42.64 -5.37
C LYS A 248 4.14 42.99 -6.84
N LYS A 249 4.89 43.95 -7.37
CA LYS A 249 4.85 44.35 -8.79
C LYS A 249 5.37 43.23 -9.70
N GLY A 250 6.48 42.60 -9.32
CA GLY A 250 7.07 41.51 -10.08
C GLY A 250 6.16 40.28 -10.23
N MET A 251 5.21 40.09 -9.30
CA MET A 251 4.25 38.98 -9.36
C MET A 251 2.93 39.34 -10.07
N ASP A 252 2.76 40.56 -10.60
CA ASP A 252 1.55 40.94 -11.33
C ASP A 252 1.30 40.13 -12.60
N PRO A 253 2.31 39.77 -13.43
CA PRO A 253 2.09 38.92 -14.58
C PRO A 253 1.49 37.56 -14.19
N VAL A 254 1.97 36.95 -13.11
CA VAL A 254 1.43 35.68 -12.59
C VAL A 254 -0.02 35.82 -12.15
N ARG A 255 -0.35 36.91 -11.43
CA ARG A 255 -1.74 37.17 -11.01
C ARG A 255 -2.68 37.31 -12.21
N ALA A 256 -2.23 38.05 -13.24
CA ALA A 256 -2.99 38.23 -14.47
C ALA A 256 -3.20 36.89 -15.18
N TRP A 257 -2.14 36.11 -15.30
CA TRP A 257 -2.21 34.78 -15.91
C TRP A 257 -3.15 33.84 -15.12
N MET A 258 -3.02 33.75 -13.80
CA MET A 258 -3.89 32.95 -12.93
C MET A 258 -5.35 33.36 -13.06
N LYS A 259 -5.63 34.65 -13.14
CA LYS A 259 -6.98 35.17 -13.31
C LYS A 259 -7.57 34.81 -14.69
N LYS A 260 -6.78 34.94 -15.74
CA LYS A 260 -7.19 34.66 -17.13
C LYS A 260 -7.47 33.17 -17.33
N ASN A 261 -6.66 32.29 -16.76
CA ASN A 261 -6.69 30.85 -17.01
C ASN A 261 -7.22 30.04 -15.80
N GLN A 262 -7.98 30.69 -14.90
CA GLN A 262 -8.37 30.10 -13.60
C GLN A 262 -9.09 28.75 -13.74
N GLU A 263 -10.03 28.61 -14.66
CA GLU A 263 -10.83 27.39 -14.85
C GLU A 263 -9.98 26.25 -15.36
N GLU A 264 -9.11 26.49 -16.33
CA GLU A 264 -8.20 25.50 -16.88
C GLU A 264 -7.19 25.00 -15.83
N ILE A 265 -6.59 25.96 -15.11
CA ILE A 265 -5.65 25.65 -14.03
C ILE A 265 -6.35 24.83 -12.93
N LEU A 266 -7.55 25.22 -12.51
CA LEU A 266 -8.34 24.50 -11.50
C LEU A 266 -8.66 23.09 -11.95
N THR A 267 -9.11 22.90 -13.18
CA THR A 267 -9.48 21.60 -13.73
C THR A 267 -8.25 20.68 -13.75
N THR A 268 -7.13 21.15 -14.30
CA THR A 268 -5.90 20.38 -14.42
C THR A 268 -5.29 20.08 -13.04
N LEU A 269 -5.24 21.07 -12.16
CA LEU A 269 -4.70 20.92 -10.82
C LEU A 269 -5.52 19.95 -9.98
N ASN A 270 -6.85 20.10 -9.95
CA ASN A 270 -7.72 19.24 -9.16
C ASN A 270 -7.69 17.80 -9.67
N LYS A 271 -7.67 17.60 -11.00
CA LYS A 271 -7.46 16.27 -11.58
C LYS A 271 -6.14 15.66 -11.09
N SER A 272 -5.05 16.39 -11.20
CA SER A 272 -3.74 15.93 -10.72
C SER A 272 -3.73 15.59 -9.21
N LEU A 273 -4.44 16.35 -8.37
CA LEU A 273 -4.57 16.06 -6.94
C LEU A 273 -5.36 14.76 -6.67
N VAL A 274 -6.42 14.52 -7.43
CA VAL A 274 -7.19 13.28 -7.36
C VAL A 274 -6.34 12.09 -7.86
N ASP A 275 -5.63 12.25 -8.97
CA ASP A 275 -4.74 11.22 -9.53
C ASP A 275 -3.61 10.84 -8.55
N GLU A 276 -3.03 11.81 -7.83
CA GLU A 276 -2.04 11.53 -6.78
C GLU A 276 -2.61 10.69 -5.64
N ILE A 277 -3.80 11.03 -5.16
CA ILE A 277 -4.48 10.27 -4.11
C ILE A 277 -4.86 8.88 -4.62
N TRP A 278 -5.37 8.78 -5.86
CA TRP A 278 -5.67 7.51 -6.50
C TRP A 278 -4.42 6.63 -6.58
N ASN A 279 -3.32 7.15 -7.11
CA ASN A 279 -2.06 6.41 -7.23
C ASN A 279 -1.50 5.97 -5.87
N LYS A 280 -1.73 6.76 -4.84
CA LYS A 280 -1.27 6.44 -3.48
C LYS A 280 -2.08 5.36 -2.80
N TYR A 281 -3.41 5.32 -3.00
CA TYR A 281 -4.31 4.49 -2.19
C TYR A 281 -5.10 3.45 -2.98
N ALA A 282 -5.37 3.70 -4.25
CA ALA A 282 -6.27 2.89 -5.08
C ALA A 282 -5.61 2.30 -6.34
N LYS A 283 -4.30 2.50 -6.52
CA LYS A 283 -3.57 1.88 -7.65
C LYS A 283 -3.67 0.36 -7.58
N GLY A 284 -3.95 -0.27 -8.72
CA GLY A 284 -4.06 -1.72 -8.86
C GLY A 284 -5.47 -2.17 -9.26
N SER A 285 -5.66 -3.49 -9.31
CA SER A 285 -6.93 -4.16 -9.62
C SER A 285 -7.78 -4.38 -8.37
N LEU A 286 -9.03 -4.84 -8.56
CA LEU A 286 -9.88 -5.30 -7.45
C LEU A 286 -9.20 -6.40 -6.63
N SER A 287 -8.51 -7.32 -7.30
CA SER A 287 -7.74 -8.37 -6.62
C SER A 287 -6.62 -7.80 -5.75
N THR A 288 -5.90 -6.76 -6.22
CA THR A 288 -4.91 -6.04 -5.38
C THR A 288 -5.57 -5.43 -4.15
N TRP A 289 -6.75 -4.84 -4.29
CA TRP A 289 -7.49 -4.24 -3.18
C TRP A 289 -7.94 -5.28 -2.16
N GLU A 290 -8.41 -6.42 -2.62
CA GLU A 290 -8.80 -7.55 -1.77
C GLU A 290 -7.60 -8.12 -1.01
N MET A 291 -6.48 -8.30 -1.68
CA MET A 291 -5.24 -8.72 -1.02
C MET A 291 -4.79 -7.74 0.07
N ASP A 292 -4.87 -6.44 -0.19
CA ASP A 292 -4.52 -5.38 0.78
C ASP A 292 -5.44 -5.39 2.01
N SER A 293 -6.74 -5.59 1.79
CA SER A 293 -7.77 -5.42 2.82
C SER A 293 -8.17 -6.71 3.51
N LEU A 294 -8.22 -7.83 2.79
CA LEU A 294 -8.72 -9.11 3.27
C LEU A 294 -7.63 -10.20 3.37
N GLY A 295 -6.52 -10.03 2.65
CA GLY A 295 -5.43 -11.01 2.58
C GLY A 295 -5.73 -12.24 1.72
N PHE A 296 -6.76 -12.21 0.89
CA PHE A 296 -7.09 -13.23 -0.11
C PHE A 296 -7.88 -12.61 -1.27
N TYR A 297 -8.20 -13.41 -2.30
CA TYR A 297 -8.93 -12.96 -3.49
C TYR A 297 -10.34 -13.54 -3.54
N TYR A 298 -11.34 -12.67 -3.66
CA TYR A 298 -12.69 -13.04 -4.13
C TYR A 298 -12.71 -13.16 -5.65
N HIS A 299 -12.07 -12.19 -6.32
CA HIS A 299 -11.83 -12.21 -7.76
C HIS A 299 -10.68 -13.17 -8.10
N ASP A 300 -10.39 -13.33 -9.38
CA ASP A 300 -9.30 -14.16 -9.83
C ASP A 300 -7.97 -13.72 -9.24
N HIS A 301 -7.13 -14.70 -8.96
CA HIS A 301 -5.77 -14.44 -8.48
C HIS A 301 -5.01 -13.58 -9.49
N GLU A 302 -4.28 -12.54 -9.04
CA GLU A 302 -3.54 -11.64 -9.93
C GLU A 302 -2.56 -12.36 -10.88
N LEU A 303 -2.07 -13.53 -10.48
CA LEU A 303 -1.19 -14.38 -11.30
C LEU A 303 -1.95 -15.46 -12.08
N GLN A 304 -3.28 -15.43 -12.15
CA GLN A 304 -4.07 -16.42 -12.86
C GLN A 304 -3.78 -16.43 -14.37
N SER A 305 -3.52 -15.25 -14.94
CA SER A 305 -3.17 -15.10 -16.36
C SER A 305 -1.70 -15.37 -16.68
N LEU A 306 -0.84 -15.53 -15.65
CA LEU A 306 0.61 -15.68 -15.84
C LEU A 306 0.93 -16.85 -16.77
N LYS A 307 1.81 -16.63 -17.75
CA LYS A 307 2.22 -17.64 -18.74
C LYS A 307 3.21 -18.63 -18.12
N ASN A 308 2.67 -19.60 -17.40
CA ASN A 308 3.45 -20.62 -16.67
C ASN A 308 4.50 -21.30 -17.54
N ASP A 309 4.13 -21.67 -18.78
CA ASP A 309 5.04 -22.35 -19.71
C ASP A 309 6.24 -21.47 -20.11
N VAL A 310 6.00 -20.16 -20.28
CA VAL A 310 7.06 -19.21 -20.67
C VAL A 310 8.08 -19.04 -19.54
N TYR A 311 7.61 -19.04 -18.28
CA TYR A 311 8.45 -18.79 -17.11
C TYR A 311 8.85 -20.06 -16.35
N GLY A 312 8.54 -21.25 -16.89
CA GLY A 312 8.85 -22.54 -16.28
C GLY A 312 8.17 -22.76 -14.93
N ILE A 313 6.98 -22.19 -14.73
CA ILE A 313 6.24 -22.26 -13.48
C ILE A 313 5.38 -23.52 -13.45
N THR A 314 5.38 -24.19 -12.31
CA THR A 314 4.56 -25.38 -12.05
C THR A 314 3.55 -25.04 -10.94
N ASP A 315 2.29 -25.37 -11.16
CA ASP A 315 1.25 -25.23 -10.15
C ASP A 315 1.57 -26.13 -8.94
N ILE A 316 1.33 -25.62 -7.73
CA ILE A 316 1.75 -26.28 -6.49
C ILE A 316 1.09 -27.65 -6.28
N ASP A 317 -0.13 -27.84 -6.76
CA ASP A 317 -0.88 -29.10 -6.71
C ASP A 317 -0.30 -30.19 -7.63
N LYS A 318 0.45 -29.80 -8.65
CA LYS A 318 1.14 -30.71 -9.59
C LYS A 318 2.54 -31.09 -9.11
N ILE A 319 3.07 -30.46 -8.05
CA ILE A 319 4.40 -30.76 -7.49
C ILE A 319 4.25 -31.84 -6.42
N PRO A 320 4.96 -32.97 -6.54
CA PRO A 320 4.95 -34.05 -5.53
C PRO A 320 5.31 -33.52 -4.14
N ALA A 321 4.62 -34.02 -3.09
CA ALA A 321 4.89 -33.63 -1.72
C ALA A 321 6.28 -34.06 -1.24
N GLU A 322 6.79 -35.19 -1.75
CA GLU A 322 8.14 -35.64 -1.51
C GLU A 322 9.09 -35.22 -2.64
N PRO A 323 10.30 -34.76 -2.34
CA PRO A 323 11.27 -34.34 -3.35
C PRO A 323 11.70 -35.51 -4.25
N GLU A 324 11.51 -35.40 -5.55
CA GLU A 324 11.98 -36.36 -6.55
C GLU A 324 13.51 -36.25 -6.69
N VAL A 325 14.21 -37.39 -6.60
CA VAL A 325 15.66 -37.47 -6.88
C VAL A 325 15.86 -37.44 -8.39
N GLU A 326 16.49 -36.39 -8.91
CA GLU A 326 16.84 -36.31 -10.34
C GLU A 326 18.13 -37.07 -10.66
N ARG A 327 19.13 -36.95 -9.78
CA ARG A 327 20.44 -37.60 -9.91
C ARG A 327 21.01 -37.90 -8.54
N SER A 328 21.76 -39.01 -8.44
CA SER A 328 22.61 -39.27 -7.28
C SER A 328 24.05 -39.56 -7.73
N PHE A 329 25.01 -39.18 -6.93
CA PHE A 329 26.41 -39.50 -7.16
C PHE A 329 27.13 -39.73 -5.84
N THR A 330 28.08 -40.64 -5.84
CA THR A 330 28.88 -40.96 -4.66
C THR A 330 30.13 -40.09 -4.66
N THR A 331 30.38 -39.42 -3.56
CA THR A 331 31.58 -38.60 -3.33
C THR A 331 32.80 -39.51 -3.09
N LYS A 332 34.01 -38.94 -3.12
CA LYS A 332 35.26 -39.70 -2.93
C LYS A 332 35.36 -40.32 -1.53
N ASP A 333 34.66 -39.83 -0.57
CA ASP A 333 34.56 -40.33 0.81
C ASP A 333 33.46 -41.37 1.01
N GLY A 334 32.77 -41.76 -0.06
CA GLY A 334 31.71 -42.78 -0.05
C GLY A 334 30.33 -42.25 0.30
N SER A 335 30.16 -40.95 0.54
CA SER A 335 28.86 -40.36 0.84
C SER A 335 28.02 -40.23 -0.43
N GLU A 336 26.73 -40.58 -0.37
CA GLU A 336 25.79 -40.38 -1.47
C GLU A 336 25.20 -38.96 -1.42
N ILE A 337 25.41 -38.18 -2.46
CA ILE A 337 24.77 -36.87 -2.64
C ILE A 337 23.62 -37.00 -3.65
N LYS A 338 22.42 -36.60 -3.22
CA LYS A 338 21.21 -36.58 -4.04
C LYS A 338 20.91 -35.18 -4.55
N MET A 339 20.76 -35.05 -5.85
CA MET A 339 20.20 -33.85 -6.48
C MET A 339 18.73 -34.08 -6.73
N PHE A 340 17.91 -33.10 -6.29
CA PHE A 340 16.48 -33.19 -6.44
C PHE A 340 16.02 -32.36 -7.64
N LYS A 341 14.97 -32.81 -8.28
CA LYS A 341 14.28 -32.04 -9.32
C LYS A 341 13.83 -30.71 -8.79
N ILE A 342 14.18 -29.64 -9.51
CA ILE A 342 13.85 -28.24 -9.13
C ILE A 342 12.57 -27.83 -9.83
N PHE A 343 11.70 -27.19 -9.10
CA PHE A 343 10.46 -26.59 -9.58
C PHE A 343 10.49 -25.07 -9.39
N ARG A 344 9.67 -24.36 -10.16
CA ARG A 344 9.39 -22.94 -9.96
C ARG A 344 7.91 -22.76 -9.62
N ILE A 345 7.62 -21.99 -8.61
CA ILE A 345 6.27 -21.61 -8.21
C ILE A 345 6.10 -20.10 -8.24
N ALA A 346 4.90 -19.62 -8.56
CA ALA A 346 4.55 -18.20 -8.48
C ALA A 346 3.42 -17.99 -7.48
N GLY A 347 3.53 -16.95 -6.68
CA GLY A 347 2.50 -16.63 -5.69
C GLY A 347 2.64 -15.22 -5.12
N THR A 348 1.57 -14.77 -4.45
CA THR A 348 1.53 -13.50 -3.74
C THR A 348 1.78 -13.73 -2.25
N VAL A 349 2.68 -12.95 -1.67
CA VAL A 349 2.97 -13.00 -0.24
C VAL A 349 1.73 -12.56 0.55
N ILE A 350 1.24 -13.41 1.44
CA ILE A 350 0.10 -13.10 2.32
C ILE A 350 0.51 -12.92 3.78
N ASP A 351 1.57 -13.61 4.21
CA ASP A 351 2.06 -13.54 5.59
C ASP A 351 3.54 -13.92 5.68
N LYS A 352 4.20 -13.57 6.79
CA LYS A 352 5.55 -13.99 7.12
C LYS A 352 5.73 -14.21 8.61
N ASP A 353 6.47 -15.26 8.96
CA ASP A 353 6.89 -15.55 10.33
C ASP A 353 8.42 -15.41 10.43
N LYS A 354 8.87 -14.33 11.08
CA LYS A 354 10.30 -14.04 11.26
C LYS A 354 11.01 -15.06 12.14
N ASN A 355 10.32 -15.58 13.15
CA ASN A 355 10.90 -16.53 14.10
C ASN A 355 11.17 -17.87 13.43
N ARG A 356 10.26 -18.29 12.55
CA ARG A 356 10.37 -19.53 11.78
C ARG A 356 11.07 -19.37 10.44
N SER A 357 11.38 -18.12 10.04
CA SER A 357 11.93 -17.77 8.72
C SER A 357 11.08 -18.35 7.58
N THR A 358 9.76 -18.18 7.71
CA THR A 358 8.77 -18.70 6.78
C THR A 358 7.99 -17.56 6.13
N VAL A 359 7.74 -17.70 4.84
CA VAL A 359 6.88 -16.79 4.07
C VAL A 359 5.71 -17.60 3.51
N THR A 360 4.49 -17.15 3.73
CA THR A 360 3.30 -17.81 3.19
C THR A 360 2.91 -17.17 1.86
N LEU A 361 2.84 -17.98 0.82
CA LEU A 361 2.42 -17.58 -0.52
C LEU A 361 1.01 -18.10 -0.81
N LEU A 362 0.18 -17.24 -1.36
CA LEU A 362 -1.06 -17.61 -2.05
C LEU A 362 -0.72 -17.76 -3.54
N THR A 363 -0.89 -18.95 -4.08
CA THR A 363 -0.74 -19.25 -5.50
C THR A 363 -2.11 -19.43 -6.15
N PRO A 364 -2.24 -19.41 -7.48
CA PRO A 364 -3.52 -19.69 -8.14
C PRO A 364 -4.13 -21.05 -7.76
N SER A 365 -3.31 -22.04 -7.41
CA SER A 365 -3.75 -23.39 -7.06
C SER A 365 -3.82 -23.69 -5.56
N GLY A 366 -3.39 -22.75 -4.68
CA GLY A 366 -3.47 -22.93 -3.24
C GLY A 366 -2.44 -22.14 -2.42
N VAL A 367 -2.39 -22.40 -1.13
CA VAL A 367 -1.47 -21.77 -0.18
C VAL A 367 -0.30 -22.68 0.12
N ILE A 368 0.92 -22.14 0.12
CA ILE A 368 2.15 -22.88 0.45
C ILE A 368 3.04 -22.05 1.39
N ALA A 369 3.64 -22.71 2.37
CA ALA A 369 4.66 -22.13 3.23
C ALA A 369 6.04 -22.25 2.59
N VAL A 370 6.73 -21.17 2.37
CA VAL A 370 8.12 -21.13 1.87
C VAL A 370 9.06 -21.00 3.06
N LYS A 371 9.84 -22.04 3.32
CA LYS A 371 10.80 -22.08 4.43
C LYS A 371 12.17 -21.65 3.93
N VAL A 372 12.64 -20.51 4.41
CA VAL A 372 13.89 -19.88 3.98
C VAL A 372 14.95 -19.99 5.07
N TRP A 373 16.22 -20.11 4.73
CA TRP A 373 17.30 -20.05 5.72
C TRP A 373 17.33 -18.68 6.41
N LYS A 374 17.59 -18.67 7.71
CA LYS A 374 17.51 -17.45 8.55
C LYS A 374 18.27 -16.25 7.97
N ASN A 375 19.50 -16.47 7.48
CA ASN A 375 20.31 -15.41 6.89
C ASN A 375 19.73 -14.90 5.56
N GLN A 376 19.24 -15.78 4.71
CA GLN A 376 18.55 -15.41 3.47
C GLN A 376 17.24 -14.69 3.78
N PHE A 377 16.47 -15.17 4.76
CA PHE A 377 15.24 -14.51 5.16
C PHE A 377 15.51 -13.05 5.56
N ALA A 378 16.49 -12.81 6.42
CA ALA A 378 16.85 -11.46 6.87
C ALA A 378 17.27 -10.55 5.70
N ALA A 379 18.02 -11.06 4.73
CA ALA A 379 18.45 -10.31 3.55
C ALA A 379 17.27 -9.84 2.69
N TRP A 380 16.31 -10.71 2.45
CA TRP A 380 15.12 -10.40 1.61
C TRP A 380 14.02 -9.65 2.36
N ASP A 381 13.97 -9.76 3.70
CA ASP A 381 13.02 -9.02 4.54
C ASP A 381 13.48 -7.60 4.89
N LYS A 382 14.75 -7.26 4.66
CA LYS A 382 15.30 -5.92 4.95
C LYS A 382 14.66 -4.85 4.05
N GLN A 383 14.24 -3.73 4.63
CA GLN A 383 13.91 -2.51 3.89
C GLN A 383 15.20 -1.75 3.57
N ILE A 384 15.35 -1.31 2.33
CA ILE A 384 16.51 -0.55 1.87
C ILE A 384 16.11 0.92 1.77
N SER A 385 16.92 1.80 2.35
CA SER A 385 16.68 3.24 2.36
C SER A 385 17.97 3.98 2.07
N GLU A 386 17.90 5.05 1.29
CA GLU A 386 18.99 5.97 0.99
C GLU A 386 18.76 7.34 1.64
N ARG A 387 19.83 8.07 1.92
CA ARG A 387 19.75 9.47 2.30
C ARG A 387 19.74 10.33 1.03
N GLY A 388 18.69 11.11 0.86
CA GLY A 388 18.62 12.10 -0.21
C GLY A 388 19.59 13.27 0.03
N ALA A 389 19.73 14.12 -0.96
CA ALA A 389 20.53 15.36 -0.88
C ALA A 389 19.98 16.34 0.20
N ASP A 390 18.74 16.16 0.61
CA ASP A 390 18.05 16.87 1.70
C ASP A 390 18.40 16.32 3.10
N GLY A 391 19.22 15.26 3.19
CA GLY A 391 19.57 14.56 4.43
C GLY A 391 18.45 13.64 4.97
N VAL A 392 17.31 13.55 4.30
CA VAL A 392 16.16 12.71 4.71
C VAL A 392 16.35 11.29 4.17
N LYS A 393 15.97 10.28 4.99
CA LYS A 393 15.97 8.89 4.54
C LYS A 393 14.73 8.60 3.68
N HIS A 394 14.96 8.21 2.45
CA HIS A 394 13.93 7.75 1.52
C HIS A 394 14.01 6.23 1.36
N VAL A 395 12.85 5.57 1.36
CA VAL A 395 12.78 4.13 1.12
C VAL A 395 12.93 3.88 -0.38
N VAL A 396 14.03 3.25 -0.76
CA VAL A 396 14.33 2.88 -2.16
C VAL A 396 13.68 1.54 -2.51
N GLU A 397 13.77 0.58 -1.59
CA GLU A 397 13.18 -0.73 -1.77
C GLU A 397 12.56 -1.27 -0.48
N LYS A 398 11.30 -1.74 -0.58
CA LYS A 398 10.61 -2.41 0.53
C LYS A 398 11.03 -3.87 0.64
N SER A 399 10.72 -4.50 1.79
CA SER A 399 10.88 -5.95 1.97
C SER A 399 10.19 -6.72 0.83
N TRP A 400 10.86 -7.73 0.27
CA TRP A 400 10.23 -8.62 -0.72
C TRP A 400 9.19 -9.55 -0.08
N TYR A 401 9.24 -9.73 1.24
CA TYR A 401 8.25 -10.50 2.00
C TYR A 401 7.14 -9.61 2.58
N MET A 402 6.89 -8.48 1.95
CA MET A 402 5.74 -7.66 2.28
C MET A 402 4.48 -8.23 1.64
N ARG A 403 3.35 -8.19 2.35
CA ARG A 403 2.06 -8.63 1.81
C ARG A 403 1.75 -7.94 0.48
N GLY A 404 1.21 -8.71 -0.47
CA GLY A 404 0.92 -8.25 -1.82
C GLY A 404 2.12 -8.33 -2.77
N THR A 405 3.34 -8.64 -2.29
CA THR A 405 4.48 -8.84 -3.19
C THR A 405 4.29 -10.14 -3.97
N LYS A 406 4.43 -10.07 -5.29
CA LYS A 406 4.36 -11.22 -6.20
C LYS A 406 5.75 -11.77 -6.41
N LEU A 407 5.96 -13.05 -6.10
CA LEU A 407 7.25 -13.72 -6.17
C LEU A 407 7.17 -14.98 -7.03
N ILE A 408 8.21 -15.21 -7.83
CA ILE A 408 8.53 -16.49 -8.40
C ILE A 408 9.69 -17.07 -7.60
N ILE A 409 9.57 -18.29 -7.14
CA ILE A 409 10.58 -18.95 -6.30
C ILE A 409 10.97 -20.27 -6.92
N THR A 410 12.29 -20.50 -7.02
CA THR A 410 12.89 -21.74 -7.52
C THR A 410 13.28 -22.62 -6.33
N GLY A 411 12.86 -23.88 -6.31
CA GLY A 411 13.14 -24.77 -5.18
C GLY A 411 12.54 -26.17 -5.29
N ILE A 412 12.39 -26.80 -4.15
CA ILE A 412 11.81 -28.15 -3.98
C ILE A 412 10.65 -28.09 -2.99
N ARG A 413 9.65 -28.96 -3.19
CA ARG A 413 8.58 -29.15 -2.21
C ARG A 413 8.96 -30.27 -1.25
N ARG A 414 8.67 -30.07 0.03
CA ARG A 414 8.70 -31.11 1.08
C ARG A 414 7.43 -30.99 1.90
N GLU A 415 6.56 -31.98 1.78
CA GLU A 415 5.25 -31.96 2.44
C GLU A 415 4.49 -30.65 2.15
N ASP A 416 4.17 -29.89 3.21
CA ASP A 416 3.47 -28.61 3.14
C ASP A 416 4.39 -27.40 2.97
N ASN A 417 5.70 -27.64 2.80
CA ASN A 417 6.67 -26.54 2.66
C ASN A 417 7.33 -26.54 1.28
N PHE A 418 7.63 -25.35 0.79
CA PHE A 418 8.50 -25.14 -0.35
C PHE A 418 9.83 -24.55 0.13
N ILE A 419 10.94 -25.17 -0.26
CA ILE A 419 12.29 -24.81 0.18
C ILE A 419 13.03 -24.22 -1.00
N PRO A 420 13.38 -22.92 -0.97
CA PRO A 420 14.17 -22.29 -2.02
C PRO A 420 15.52 -23.02 -2.18
N LYS A 421 15.78 -23.51 -3.38
CA LYS A 421 16.99 -24.25 -3.71
C LYS A 421 17.34 -24.08 -5.18
N LYS A 422 18.64 -23.91 -5.44
CA LYS A 422 19.16 -23.88 -6.80
C LYS A 422 20.51 -24.59 -6.86
N TYR A 423 20.81 -25.22 -7.97
CA TYR A 423 22.11 -25.81 -8.26
C TYR A 423 22.90 -24.94 -9.23
N LYS A 424 24.21 -25.18 -9.40
CA LYS A 424 25.06 -24.37 -10.28
C LYS A 424 24.54 -24.27 -11.72
N ASN A 425 23.91 -25.33 -12.20
CA ASN A 425 23.36 -25.40 -13.56
C ASN A 425 21.89 -25.00 -13.68
N THR A 426 21.30 -24.43 -12.64
CA THR A 426 19.92 -23.95 -12.70
C THR A 426 19.90 -22.59 -13.41
N GLU A 427 19.22 -22.49 -14.55
CA GLU A 427 19.09 -21.25 -15.34
C GLU A 427 18.36 -20.14 -14.58
N TYR A 428 17.38 -20.51 -13.78
CA TYR A 428 16.48 -19.57 -13.11
C TYR A 428 17.07 -18.98 -11.83
N PRO A 429 16.74 -17.72 -11.49
CA PRO A 429 17.08 -17.13 -10.21
C PRO A 429 16.36 -17.83 -9.05
N LEU A 430 16.93 -17.74 -7.85
CA LEU A 430 16.32 -18.32 -6.65
C LEU A 430 15.01 -17.62 -6.29
N PHE A 431 15.00 -16.28 -6.39
CA PHE A 431 13.86 -15.41 -6.21
C PHE A 431 13.77 -14.45 -7.38
N GLU A 432 12.56 -14.21 -7.84
CA GLU A 432 12.25 -13.18 -8.83
C GLU A 432 10.97 -12.46 -8.38
N LYS A 433 11.05 -11.13 -8.23
CA LYS A 433 9.92 -10.29 -7.85
C LYS A 433 9.27 -9.75 -9.11
N ILE A 434 8.01 -10.05 -9.31
CA ILE A 434 7.21 -9.47 -10.39
C ILE A 434 6.79 -8.06 -9.96
N GLU A 435 7.25 -7.06 -10.69
CA GLU A 435 6.89 -5.65 -10.46
C GLU A 435 5.71 -5.23 -11.33
N GLU A 436 5.69 -5.67 -12.58
CA GLU A 436 4.66 -5.35 -13.55
C GLU A 436 4.42 -6.52 -14.50
N MET A 437 3.16 -6.78 -14.82
CA MET A 437 2.70 -7.83 -15.72
C MET A 437 1.54 -7.27 -16.57
N ASP A 438 1.49 -7.65 -17.86
CA ASP A 438 0.39 -7.26 -18.73
C ASP A 438 -0.86 -8.14 -18.53
N GLU A 439 -1.97 -7.73 -19.14
CA GLU A 439 -3.24 -8.45 -19.08
C GLU A 439 -3.19 -9.84 -19.72
N ARG A 440 -2.21 -10.08 -20.61
CA ARG A 440 -1.98 -11.36 -21.27
C ARG A 440 -1.17 -12.33 -20.42
N GLY A 441 -0.64 -11.87 -19.28
CA GLY A 441 0.15 -12.67 -18.36
C GLY A 441 1.65 -12.69 -18.67
N PHE A 442 2.18 -11.73 -19.44
CA PHE A 442 3.60 -11.56 -19.64
C PHE A 442 4.19 -10.57 -18.63
N ILE A 443 5.33 -10.93 -18.05
CA ILE A 443 6.04 -10.06 -17.11
C ILE A 443 6.72 -8.95 -17.91
N ILE A 444 6.30 -7.70 -17.66
CA ILE A 444 6.89 -6.50 -18.28
C ILE A 444 8.14 -6.07 -17.50
N LYS A 445 8.08 -6.18 -16.17
CA LYS A 445 9.17 -5.78 -15.29
C LYS A 445 9.29 -6.72 -14.11
N SER A 446 10.52 -7.20 -13.87
CA SER A 446 10.86 -8.00 -12.70
C SER A 446 12.22 -7.58 -12.11
N ALA A 447 12.46 -7.97 -10.87
CA ALA A 447 13.74 -7.84 -10.18
C ALA A 447 14.19 -9.21 -9.70
N ILE A 448 15.46 -9.55 -9.97
CA ILE A 448 16.07 -10.82 -9.54
C ILE A 448 17.08 -10.62 -8.40
N GLU A 449 17.50 -9.38 -8.17
CA GLU A 449 18.40 -8.97 -7.11
C GLU A 449 17.84 -7.76 -6.38
N ARG A 450 18.24 -7.60 -5.14
CA ARG A 450 17.89 -6.43 -4.35
C ARG A 450 18.74 -5.23 -4.74
N VAL A 451 18.17 -4.03 -4.62
CA VAL A 451 18.90 -2.78 -4.84
C VAL A 451 20.14 -2.75 -3.95
N GLN A 452 21.31 -2.51 -4.56
CA GLN A 452 22.56 -2.27 -3.83
C GLN A 452 22.67 -0.77 -3.58
N VAL A 453 22.71 -0.41 -2.31
CA VAL A 453 22.96 0.97 -1.88
C VAL A 453 24.41 1.02 -1.44
N ASN A 454 25.21 1.87 -2.05
CA ASN A 454 26.56 2.16 -1.59
C ASN A 454 26.42 2.95 -0.27
N ASP A 455 26.90 2.36 0.83
CA ASP A 455 26.95 3.00 2.15
C ASP A 455 27.83 4.25 2.16
#